data_455c315f34a59edca91de615dafa1e2c
#
_entry.id   455c315f34a59edca91de615dafa1e2c
#
_cell.length_a   1.000
_cell.length_b   1.000
_cell.length_c   1.000
_cell.angle_alpha   90.00
_cell.angle_beta   90.00
_cell.angle_gamma   90.00
#
_symmetry.space_group_name_H-M   'P 1'
#
loop_
_entity.id
_entity.type
_entity.pdbx_description
1 polymer ?
#
loop_
_entity_poly.entity_id
_entity_poly.type
_entity_poly.pdbx_seq_one_letter_code
_entity_poly.pdbx_strand_id
1 'polypeptide(L)'
;MPIRIPDALPATAALEEENIFVMTEHRAMHQDIRPLRVLLLNLMPTKITTETQILRKLSNTPIQVEVELLQTASHDSKNTAAEHLETFYTTFDAVRDKHFDGLIITGAPVERLEFEEVDYWPELCEIMEWSKTHVHSTLHICWGAQAGIYYHYGVPKHELPEKMFGVFPHEVVKRTSPLVRGFDDRFFAPHSRFTEVRAADIEAHPALELIAVSDEAGVYVAKSTDSQNFFVFGHPEYDRETLKAEYDRDIAKGMSIAVPAHYFPDDDPSREPVSTWFSCAQLLYTNWLNYYVYQTTPYDITRAGQLS
;
A
#
# COMPACT_ATOMS: atom_id res chain seq x y z
N MET A 1 -1.40 -20.52 -2.77
CA MET A 1 -2.88 -20.67 -2.79
C MET A 1 -3.47 -19.32 -3.10
N PRO A 2 -4.64 -19.21 -3.73
CA PRO A 2 -5.11 -17.99 -4.34
C PRO A 2 -5.71 -17.01 -3.34
N ILE A 3 -5.78 -15.73 -3.76
CA ILE A 3 -6.55 -14.70 -3.09
C ILE A 3 -8.05 -15.04 -3.13
N ARG A 4 -8.77 -14.86 -2.02
CA ARG A 4 -10.22 -14.98 -1.96
C ARG A 4 -10.85 -13.59 -2.00
N ILE A 5 -11.63 -13.34 -3.02
CA ILE A 5 -12.36 -12.08 -3.25
C ILE A 5 -13.75 -12.40 -3.82
N PRO A 6 -14.72 -11.45 -3.75
CA PRO A 6 -16.03 -11.63 -4.32
C PRO A 6 -15.97 -11.95 -5.82
N ASP A 7 -16.76 -12.93 -6.28
CA ASP A 7 -16.77 -13.38 -7.67
C ASP A 7 -17.10 -12.26 -8.66
N ALA A 8 -17.98 -11.32 -8.26
CA ALA A 8 -18.42 -10.18 -9.07
C ALA A 8 -17.49 -8.96 -8.99
N LEU A 9 -16.39 -9.01 -8.22
CA LEU A 9 -15.45 -7.90 -8.15
C LEU A 9 -14.76 -7.71 -9.52
N PRO A 10 -14.69 -6.48 -10.09
CA PRO A 10 -14.01 -6.24 -11.38
C PRO A 10 -12.57 -6.75 -11.42
N ALA A 11 -11.87 -6.68 -10.30
CA ALA A 11 -10.51 -7.23 -10.17
C ALA A 11 -10.44 -8.74 -10.47
N THR A 12 -11.52 -9.50 -10.21
CA THR A 12 -11.54 -10.95 -10.49
C THR A 12 -11.30 -11.24 -11.96
N ALA A 13 -12.05 -10.58 -12.85
CA ALA A 13 -11.90 -10.74 -14.29
C ALA A 13 -10.49 -10.30 -14.77
N ALA A 14 -9.98 -9.17 -14.28
CA ALA A 14 -8.67 -8.67 -14.64
C ALA A 14 -7.55 -9.65 -14.24
N LEU A 15 -7.63 -10.22 -13.04
CA LEU A 15 -6.64 -11.19 -12.53
C LEU A 15 -6.70 -12.52 -13.31
N GLU A 16 -7.89 -12.99 -13.66
CA GLU A 16 -8.06 -14.21 -14.45
C GLU A 16 -7.51 -14.05 -15.88
N GLU A 17 -7.71 -12.90 -16.53
CA GLU A 17 -7.11 -12.58 -17.83
C GLU A 17 -5.57 -12.58 -17.78
N GLU A 18 -4.98 -12.26 -16.66
CA GLU A 18 -3.53 -12.30 -16.41
C GLU A 18 -3.04 -13.71 -16.02
N ASN A 19 -3.87 -14.74 -16.07
CA ASN A 19 -3.60 -16.11 -15.58
C ASN A 19 -3.23 -16.17 -14.08
N ILE A 20 -3.70 -15.22 -13.30
CA ILE A 20 -3.58 -15.22 -11.84
C ILE A 20 -4.78 -16.01 -11.29
N PHE A 21 -4.48 -17.06 -10.53
CA PHE A 21 -5.54 -17.90 -9.98
C PHE A 21 -6.25 -17.20 -8.82
N VAL A 22 -7.54 -16.93 -8.97
CA VAL A 22 -8.42 -16.38 -7.96
C VAL A 22 -9.29 -17.48 -7.36
N MET A 23 -9.43 -17.52 -6.04
CA MET A 23 -10.36 -18.44 -5.38
C MET A 23 -11.71 -17.73 -5.21
N THR A 24 -12.71 -18.21 -5.90
CA THR A 24 -14.08 -17.73 -5.74
C THR A 24 -14.64 -18.12 -4.36
N GLU A 25 -15.60 -17.37 -3.86
CA GLU A 25 -16.25 -17.67 -2.57
C GLU A 25 -16.86 -19.08 -2.55
N HIS A 26 -17.47 -19.50 -3.64
CA HIS A 26 -18.04 -20.83 -3.78
C HIS A 26 -17.00 -21.95 -3.65
N ARG A 27 -15.79 -21.75 -4.18
CA ARG A 27 -14.70 -22.75 -4.12
C ARG A 27 -14.03 -22.79 -2.75
N ALA A 28 -13.96 -21.66 -2.06
CA ALA A 28 -13.32 -21.53 -0.74
C ALA A 28 -14.10 -22.26 0.38
N MET A 29 -15.42 -22.43 0.25
CA MET A 29 -16.27 -23.09 1.26
C MET A 29 -15.95 -24.59 1.47
N HIS A 30 -15.05 -25.17 0.69
CA HIS A 30 -14.73 -26.60 0.73
C HIS A 30 -13.30 -26.89 1.21
N GLN A 31 -12.60 -25.92 1.86
CA GLN A 31 -11.24 -26.11 2.35
C GLN A 31 -11.14 -25.78 3.85
N ASP A 32 -10.64 -26.72 4.64
CA ASP A 32 -10.38 -26.59 6.09
C ASP A 32 -9.10 -25.78 6.41
N ILE A 33 -8.83 -24.71 5.68
CA ILE A 33 -7.66 -23.84 5.91
C ILE A 33 -8.15 -22.48 6.33
N ARG A 34 -7.69 -21.99 7.50
CA ARG A 34 -7.93 -20.61 7.92
C ARG A 34 -7.19 -19.66 6.98
N PRO A 35 -7.89 -18.86 6.15
CA PRO A 35 -7.25 -17.84 5.34
C PRO A 35 -6.71 -16.71 6.24
N LEU A 36 -5.67 -16.01 5.77
CA LEU A 36 -5.31 -14.72 6.37
C LEU A 36 -6.37 -13.68 5.98
N ARG A 37 -6.87 -12.97 6.98
CA ARG A 37 -7.84 -11.89 6.77
C ARG A 37 -7.09 -10.57 6.66
N VAL A 38 -7.13 -9.95 5.48
CA VAL A 38 -6.50 -8.65 5.21
C VAL A 38 -7.57 -7.61 4.93
N LEU A 39 -7.55 -6.52 5.69
CA LEU A 39 -8.40 -5.36 5.44
C LEU A 39 -7.66 -4.38 4.53
N LEU A 40 -8.28 -3.89 3.48
CA LEU A 40 -7.72 -2.90 2.58
C LEU A 40 -8.49 -1.58 2.69
N LEU A 41 -7.95 -0.62 3.44
CA LEU A 41 -8.44 0.76 3.47
C LEU A 41 -7.93 1.50 2.23
N ASN A 42 -8.84 1.65 1.25
CA ASN A 42 -8.54 2.27 -0.03
C ASN A 42 -8.94 3.75 -0.02
N LEU A 43 -7.97 4.64 0.17
CA LEU A 43 -8.14 6.09 0.18
C LEU A 43 -7.98 6.73 -1.21
N MET A 44 -7.61 5.94 -2.23
CA MET A 44 -7.44 6.44 -3.59
C MET A 44 -8.78 6.78 -4.26
N PRO A 45 -8.83 7.83 -5.07
CA PRO A 45 -10.05 8.20 -5.80
C PRO A 45 -10.42 7.19 -6.91
N THR A 46 -9.44 6.51 -7.50
CA THR A 46 -9.63 5.47 -8.53
C THR A 46 -9.61 4.09 -7.88
N LYS A 47 -10.64 3.80 -7.06
CA LYS A 47 -10.65 2.60 -6.21
C LYS A 47 -10.49 1.30 -6.99
N ILE A 48 -11.20 1.11 -8.10
CA ILE A 48 -11.15 -0.12 -8.92
C ILE A 48 -9.72 -0.41 -9.42
N THR A 49 -9.00 0.63 -9.88
CA THR A 49 -7.61 0.47 -10.32
C THR A 49 -6.70 0.07 -9.16
N THR A 50 -6.80 0.78 -8.04
CA THR A 50 -5.94 0.56 -6.87
C THR A 50 -6.20 -0.81 -6.23
N GLU A 51 -7.47 -1.22 -6.09
CA GLU A 51 -7.79 -2.54 -5.56
C GLU A 51 -7.22 -3.65 -6.45
N THR A 52 -7.35 -3.53 -7.79
CA THR A 52 -6.79 -4.51 -8.73
C THR A 52 -5.27 -4.59 -8.61
N GLN A 53 -4.58 -3.47 -8.52
CA GLN A 53 -3.13 -3.40 -8.36
C GLN A 53 -2.66 -4.10 -7.07
N ILE A 54 -3.29 -3.81 -5.94
CA ILE A 54 -2.94 -4.41 -4.64
C ILE A 54 -3.30 -5.89 -4.61
N LEU A 55 -4.49 -6.26 -5.10
CA LEU A 55 -4.94 -7.65 -5.15
C LEU A 55 -4.00 -8.52 -6.01
N ARG A 56 -3.49 -7.98 -7.13
CA ARG A 56 -2.46 -8.65 -7.95
C ARG A 56 -1.20 -8.96 -7.15
N LYS A 57 -0.74 -8.04 -6.29
CA LYS A 57 0.44 -8.27 -5.43
C LYS A 57 0.16 -9.30 -4.35
N LEU A 58 -1.01 -9.26 -3.72
CA LEU A 58 -1.41 -10.21 -2.68
C LEU A 58 -1.68 -11.62 -3.21
N SER A 59 -2.02 -11.78 -4.49
CA SER A 59 -2.37 -13.07 -5.07
C SER A 59 -1.17 -13.98 -5.36
N ASN A 60 0.04 -13.43 -5.49
CA ASN A 60 1.24 -14.21 -5.80
C ASN A 60 1.91 -14.77 -4.53
N THR A 61 1.18 -15.59 -3.79
CA THR A 61 1.64 -16.28 -2.58
C THR A 61 0.99 -17.67 -2.47
N PRO A 62 1.66 -18.66 -1.86
CA PRO A 62 1.02 -19.95 -1.55
C PRO A 62 0.03 -19.84 -0.38
N ILE A 63 -0.02 -18.72 0.33
CA ILE A 63 -0.89 -18.50 1.50
C ILE A 63 -2.26 -18.05 1.00
N GLN A 64 -3.33 -18.61 1.56
CA GLN A 64 -4.69 -18.15 1.26
C GLN A 64 -4.95 -16.82 1.98
N VAL A 65 -5.34 -15.81 1.21
CA VAL A 65 -5.66 -14.46 1.70
C VAL A 65 -7.12 -14.14 1.36
N GLU A 66 -7.87 -13.71 2.35
CA GLU A 66 -9.21 -13.15 2.22
C GLU A 66 -9.11 -11.65 2.40
N VAL A 67 -9.57 -10.87 1.41
CA VAL A 67 -9.47 -9.40 1.43
C VAL A 67 -10.86 -8.80 1.58
N GLU A 68 -11.02 -7.96 2.61
CA GLU A 68 -12.20 -7.13 2.84
C GLU A 68 -11.84 -5.67 2.48
N LEU A 69 -12.65 -5.03 1.63
CA LEU A 69 -12.41 -3.66 1.17
C LEU A 69 -13.08 -2.67 2.10
N LEU A 70 -12.32 -1.68 2.58
CA LEU A 70 -12.76 -0.64 3.49
C LEU A 70 -12.64 0.74 2.82
N GLN A 71 -13.67 1.57 2.99
CA GLN A 71 -13.65 2.99 2.67
C GLN A 71 -13.99 3.83 3.89
N THR A 72 -13.59 5.11 3.86
CA THR A 72 -14.03 6.10 4.84
C THR A 72 -15.50 6.45 4.63
N ALA A 73 -16.26 6.52 5.71
CA ALA A 73 -17.66 6.94 5.69
C ALA A 73 -17.80 8.48 5.65
N SER A 74 -16.78 9.19 6.16
CA SER A 74 -16.75 10.65 6.25
C SER A 74 -16.40 11.36 4.93
N HIS A 75 -16.08 10.62 3.87
CA HIS A 75 -15.70 11.16 2.57
C HIS A 75 -16.46 10.51 1.41
N ASP A 76 -17.09 11.32 0.58
CA ASP A 76 -17.80 10.86 -0.63
C ASP A 76 -16.83 10.66 -1.79
N SER A 77 -16.68 9.43 -2.26
CA SER A 77 -15.85 9.10 -3.43
C SER A 77 -16.52 9.58 -4.72
N LYS A 78 -15.91 10.56 -5.40
CA LYS A 78 -16.47 11.18 -6.62
C LYS A 78 -16.10 10.43 -7.92
N ASN A 79 -15.10 9.57 -7.89
CA ASN A 79 -14.52 8.93 -9.08
C ASN A 79 -14.79 7.42 -9.17
N THR A 80 -15.59 6.89 -8.25
CA THR A 80 -15.99 5.47 -8.24
C THR A 80 -17.52 5.41 -8.20
N ALA A 81 -18.12 4.53 -9.00
CA ALA A 81 -19.56 4.38 -9.04
C ALA A 81 -20.10 3.95 -7.67
N ALA A 82 -21.21 4.56 -7.24
CA ALA A 82 -21.84 4.26 -5.95
C ALA A 82 -22.22 2.77 -5.82
N GLU A 83 -22.73 2.15 -6.91
CA GLU A 83 -23.05 0.73 -6.96
C GLU A 83 -21.85 -0.18 -6.63
N HIS A 84 -20.64 0.19 -7.12
CA HIS A 84 -19.42 -0.54 -6.80
C HIS A 84 -19.07 -0.45 -5.30
N LEU A 85 -19.19 0.76 -4.73
CA LEU A 85 -18.90 0.98 -3.32
C LEU A 85 -19.92 0.25 -2.42
N GLU A 86 -21.20 0.33 -2.71
CA GLU A 86 -22.27 -0.35 -1.97
C GLU A 86 -22.14 -1.88 -2.03
N THR A 87 -21.63 -2.40 -3.15
CA THR A 87 -21.53 -3.86 -3.36
C THR A 87 -20.29 -4.46 -2.72
N PHE A 88 -19.13 -3.79 -2.80
CA PHE A 88 -17.83 -4.39 -2.49
C PHE A 88 -17.11 -3.76 -1.31
N TYR A 89 -17.47 -2.53 -0.92
CA TYR A 89 -16.83 -1.83 0.17
C TYR A 89 -17.68 -1.83 1.44
N THR A 90 -17.01 -1.89 2.55
CA THR A 90 -17.61 -1.71 3.87
C THR A 90 -17.12 -0.41 4.51
N THR A 91 -17.74 0.02 5.60
CA THR A 91 -17.31 1.15 6.42
C THR A 91 -16.74 0.68 7.74
N PHE A 92 -16.06 1.56 8.46
CA PHE A 92 -15.37 1.22 9.71
C PHE A 92 -16.32 0.64 10.77
N ASP A 93 -17.55 1.15 10.87
CA ASP A 93 -18.53 0.63 11.84
C ASP A 93 -18.86 -0.85 11.64
N ALA A 94 -18.83 -1.34 10.40
CA ALA A 94 -19.11 -2.75 10.10
C ALA A 94 -17.94 -3.70 10.43
N VAL A 95 -16.75 -3.17 10.64
CA VAL A 95 -15.53 -3.96 10.95
C VAL A 95 -14.98 -3.71 12.35
N ARG A 96 -15.51 -2.75 13.09
CA ARG A 96 -15.02 -2.30 14.40
C ARG A 96 -14.81 -3.43 15.42
N ASP A 97 -15.68 -4.44 15.42
CA ASP A 97 -15.61 -5.59 16.34
C ASP A 97 -14.86 -6.80 15.74
N LYS A 98 -14.33 -6.66 14.52
CA LYS A 98 -13.60 -7.74 13.84
C LYS A 98 -12.10 -7.61 14.10
N HIS A 99 -11.39 -8.75 13.94
CA HIS A 99 -9.93 -8.81 13.99
C HIS A 99 -9.38 -9.26 12.63
N PHE A 100 -8.21 -8.70 12.27
CA PHE A 100 -7.55 -8.97 11.00
C PHE A 100 -6.08 -9.34 11.21
N ASP A 101 -5.57 -10.21 10.33
CA ASP A 101 -4.16 -10.56 10.30
C ASP A 101 -3.33 -9.41 9.73
N GLY A 102 -3.88 -8.69 8.74
CA GLY A 102 -3.22 -7.55 8.12
C GLY A 102 -4.17 -6.41 7.80
N LEU A 103 -3.63 -5.19 7.77
CA LEU A 103 -4.28 -3.98 7.27
C LEU A 103 -3.36 -3.33 6.25
N ILE A 104 -3.91 -2.93 5.11
CA ILE A 104 -3.22 -2.08 4.14
C ILE A 104 -3.94 -0.74 4.10
N ILE A 105 -3.19 0.37 4.27
CA ILE A 105 -3.69 1.73 4.13
C ILE A 105 -3.02 2.35 2.90
N THR A 106 -3.79 2.68 1.88
CA THR A 106 -3.27 3.19 0.61
C THR A 106 -2.87 4.67 0.69
N GLY A 107 -2.20 5.16 -0.34
CA GLY A 107 -2.05 6.59 -0.58
C GLY A 107 -3.36 7.32 -0.83
N ALA A 108 -3.28 8.65 -0.86
CA ALA A 108 -4.35 9.55 -1.25
C ALA A 108 -3.75 10.83 -1.87
N PRO A 109 -4.40 11.46 -2.86
CA PRO A 109 -3.86 12.66 -3.53
C PRO A 109 -4.18 13.95 -2.73
N VAL A 110 -3.89 13.94 -1.43
CA VAL A 110 -4.15 15.04 -0.47
C VAL A 110 -2.88 15.50 0.24
N GLU A 111 -1.72 15.12 -0.25
CA GLU A 111 -0.42 15.31 0.40
C GLU A 111 -0.04 16.78 0.63
N ARG A 112 -0.63 17.73 -0.11
CA ARG A 112 -0.40 19.17 0.07
C ARG A 112 -1.21 19.80 1.19
N LEU A 113 -2.26 19.11 1.68
CA LEU A 113 -3.02 19.55 2.85
C LEU A 113 -2.27 19.14 4.12
N GLU A 114 -2.39 19.93 5.18
CA GLU A 114 -2.02 19.43 6.50
C GLU A 114 -2.90 18.24 6.85
N PHE A 115 -2.41 17.32 7.70
CA PHE A 115 -3.16 16.10 8.00
C PHE A 115 -4.53 16.42 8.61
N GLU A 116 -4.59 17.41 9.51
CA GLU A 116 -5.78 17.86 10.21
C GLU A 116 -6.80 18.57 9.30
N GLU A 117 -6.37 19.02 8.11
CA GLU A 117 -7.24 19.64 7.10
C GLU A 117 -7.93 18.62 6.20
N VAL A 118 -7.51 17.35 6.24
CA VAL A 118 -8.14 16.27 5.46
C VAL A 118 -9.47 15.88 6.11
N ASP A 119 -10.55 15.93 5.36
CA ASP A 119 -11.93 15.75 5.85
C ASP A 119 -12.16 14.43 6.60
N TYR A 120 -11.51 13.34 6.17
CA TYR A 120 -11.57 12.03 6.82
C TYR A 120 -10.44 11.78 7.82
N TRP A 121 -9.63 12.77 8.18
CA TRP A 121 -8.52 12.60 9.12
C TRP A 121 -8.95 12.07 10.50
N PRO A 122 -10.05 12.57 11.12
CA PRO A 122 -10.50 12.03 12.40
C PRO A 122 -10.87 10.53 12.33
N GLU A 123 -11.55 10.12 11.25
CA GLU A 123 -11.91 8.71 11.03
C GLU A 123 -10.66 7.85 10.78
N LEU A 124 -9.69 8.35 10.00
CA LEU A 124 -8.42 7.66 9.77
C LEU A 124 -7.63 7.48 11.08
N CYS A 125 -7.59 8.50 11.94
CA CYS A 125 -6.98 8.38 13.28
C CYS A 125 -7.67 7.32 14.13
N GLU A 126 -9.01 7.25 14.11
CA GLU A 126 -9.78 6.23 14.83
C GLU A 126 -9.43 4.82 14.30
N ILE A 127 -9.34 4.63 12.99
CA ILE A 127 -8.94 3.36 12.35
C ILE A 127 -7.51 2.98 12.76
N MET A 128 -6.58 3.93 12.74
CA MET A 128 -5.18 3.68 13.14
C MET A 128 -5.07 3.35 14.65
N GLU A 129 -5.85 3.98 15.51
CA GLU A 129 -5.89 3.63 16.93
C GLU A 129 -6.48 2.24 17.14
N TRP A 130 -7.62 1.93 16.49
CA TRP A 130 -8.25 0.62 16.52
C TRP A 130 -7.31 -0.49 16.03
N SER A 131 -6.50 -0.20 14.99
CA SER A 131 -5.58 -1.19 14.43
C SER A 131 -4.56 -1.71 15.43
N LYS A 132 -4.18 -0.92 16.45
CA LYS A 132 -3.22 -1.33 17.50
C LYS A 132 -3.68 -2.55 18.30
N THR A 133 -4.98 -2.80 18.36
CA THR A 133 -5.56 -3.89 19.16
C THR A 133 -6.32 -4.94 18.34
N HIS A 134 -6.69 -4.63 17.11
CA HIS A 134 -7.53 -5.47 16.25
C HIS A 134 -6.82 -5.97 14.98
N VAL A 135 -5.63 -5.45 14.70
CA VAL A 135 -4.83 -5.84 13.52
C VAL A 135 -3.46 -6.31 13.98
N HIS A 136 -2.99 -7.41 13.41
CA HIS A 136 -1.68 -7.93 13.78
C HIS A 136 -0.54 -7.16 13.10
N SER A 137 -0.67 -6.83 11.80
CA SER A 137 0.36 -6.10 11.05
C SER A 137 -0.25 -5.10 10.07
N THR A 138 0.29 -3.88 10.01
CA THR A 138 -0.21 -2.82 9.13
C THR A 138 0.84 -2.35 8.13
N LEU A 139 0.49 -2.35 6.83
CA LEU A 139 1.28 -1.83 5.73
C LEU A 139 0.68 -0.50 5.26
N HIS A 140 1.41 0.58 5.44
CA HIS A 140 1.03 1.91 5.00
C HIS A 140 1.75 2.25 3.70
N ILE A 141 1.07 2.83 2.70
CA ILE A 141 1.61 3.11 1.37
C ILE A 141 1.50 4.61 1.04
N CYS A 142 2.57 5.19 0.53
CA CYS A 142 2.68 6.57 0.04
C CYS A 142 2.18 7.60 1.07
N TRP A 143 1.12 8.36 0.78
CA TRP A 143 0.53 9.28 1.74
C TRP A 143 0.02 8.57 2.99
N GLY A 144 -0.53 7.37 2.86
CA GLY A 144 -0.89 6.53 4.01
C GLY A 144 0.31 6.23 4.92
N ALA A 145 1.52 6.08 4.36
CA ALA A 145 2.74 5.93 5.14
C ALA A 145 3.14 7.23 5.86
N GLN A 146 2.99 8.38 5.21
CA GLN A 146 3.21 9.68 5.85
C GLN A 146 2.20 9.93 6.98
N ALA A 147 0.93 9.63 6.74
CA ALA A 147 -0.14 9.75 7.74
C ALA A 147 0.09 8.83 8.94
N GLY A 148 0.45 7.56 8.67
CA GLY A 148 0.70 6.56 9.70
C GLY A 148 1.91 6.91 10.57
N ILE A 149 3.03 7.31 9.97
CA ILE A 149 4.24 7.65 10.75
C ILE A 149 4.04 8.95 11.55
N TYR A 150 3.27 9.90 11.02
CA TYR A 150 2.88 11.10 11.74
C TYR A 150 1.98 10.76 12.94
N TYR A 151 0.91 10.00 12.72
CA TYR A 151 -0.03 9.65 13.77
C TYR A 151 0.61 8.86 14.92
N HIS A 152 1.39 7.81 14.59
CA HIS A 152 1.94 6.91 15.58
C HIS A 152 3.21 7.46 16.27
N TYR A 153 4.01 8.26 15.56
CA TYR A 153 5.35 8.65 16.01
C TYR A 153 5.62 10.15 15.95
N GLY A 154 4.67 10.97 15.48
CA GLY A 154 4.84 12.41 15.39
C GLY A 154 5.88 12.87 14.35
N VAL A 155 6.27 12.00 13.43
CA VAL A 155 7.26 12.34 12.38
C VAL A 155 6.57 13.15 11.28
N PRO A 156 7.01 14.40 11.01
CA PRO A 156 6.34 15.28 10.08
C PRO A 156 6.63 14.91 8.62
N LYS A 157 5.75 15.36 7.72
CA LYS A 157 6.04 15.45 6.29
C LYS A 157 6.63 16.82 5.94
N HIS A 158 7.37 16.87 4.83
CA HIS A 158 7.98 18.09 4.30
C HIS A 158 7.59 18.25 2.83
N GLU A 159 7.30 19.47 2.39
CA GLU A 159 7.06 19.76 0.98
C GLU A 159 8.34 19.62 0.16
N LEU A 160 8.19 19.07 -1.05
CA LEU A 160 9.23 19.01 -2.07
C LEU A 160 9.12 20.23 -2.97
N PRO A 161 10.24 20.77 -3.48
CA PRO A 161 10.23 21.89 -4.41
C PRO A 161 9.55 21.56 -5.73
N GLU A 162 9.59 20.29 -6.14
CA GLU A 162 9.00 19.73 -7.35
C GLU A 162 8.36 18.37 -7.05
N LYS A 163 7.45 17.92 -7.92
CA LYS A 163 6.87 16.58 -7.82
C LYS A 163 7.97 15.53 -7.96
N MET A 164 8.14 14.69 -6.96
CA MET A 164 8.92 13.47 -7.06
C MET A 164 8.15 12.49 -7.94
N PHE A 165 8.55 12.36 -9.20
CA PHE A 165 7.76 11.68 -10.21
C PHE A 165 8.64 10.82 -11.13
N GLY A 166 8.54 9.51 -11.00
CA GLY A 166 9.36 8.57 -11.77
C GLY A 166 9.64 7.26 -11.08
N VAL A 167 10.63 6.52 -11.58
CA VAL A 167 11.10 5.23 -11.07
C VAL A 167 12.55 5.36 -10.64
N PHE A 168 12.78 5.47 -9.35
CA PHE A 168 14.10 5.84 -8.81
C PHE A 168 14.87 4.63 -8.30
N PRO A 169 16.22 4.67 -8.37
CA PRO A 169 17.07 3.66 -7.76
C PRO A 169 17.08 3.79 -6.24
N HIS A 170 17.03 2.66 -5.54
CA HIS A 170 17.06 2.57 -4.08
C HIS A 170 18.12 1.57 -3.63
N GLU A 171 18.60 1.75 -2.42
CA GLU A 171 19.54 0.85 -1.76
C GLU A 171 18.91 0.27 -0.48
N VAL A 172 19.19 -1.03 -0.24
CA VAL A 172 18.82 -1.69 1.01
C VAL A 172 19.84 -1.35 2.08
N VAL A 173 19.44 -0.55 3.08
CA VAL A 173 20.31 -0.17 4.20
C VAL A 173 20.24 -1.17 5.36
N LYS A 174 19.11 -1.88 5.53
CA LYS A 174 18.92 -2.92 6.55
C LYS A 174 18.76 -4.30 5.92
N ARG A 175 19.85 -4.88 5.46
CA ARG A 175 19.89 -6.20 4.77
C ARG A 175 19.37 -7.37 5.60
N THR A 176 19.40 -7.26 6.93
CA THR A 176 18.89 -8.29 7.84
C THR A 176 17.38 -8.29 8.00
N SER A 177 16.68 -7.26 7.49
CA SER A 177 15.22 -7.19 7.56
C SER A 177 14.57 -8.25 6.67
N PRO A 178 13.72 -9.13 7.21
CA PRO A 178 12.97 -10.09 6.39
C PRO A 178 12.10 -9.43 5.31
N LEU A 179 11.71 -8.17 5.47
CA LEU A 179 10.88 -7.43 4.52
C LEU A 179 11.53 -7.29 3.13
N VAL A 180 12.85 -7.16 3.11
CA VAL A 180 13.65 -7.02 1.88
C VAL A 180 14.41 -8.29 1.50
N ARG A 181 14.02 -9.43 2.07
CA ARG A 181 14.64 -10.71 1.73
C ARG A 181 14.46 -11.03 0.26
N GLY A 182 15.56 -11.33 -0.44
CA GLY A 182 15.58 -11.59 -1.87
C GLY A 182 15.65 -10.34 -2.76
N PHE A 183 15.67 -9.14 -2.17
CA PHE A 183 16.00 -7.94 -2.92
C PHE A 183 17.46 -7.93 -3.33
N ASP A 184 17.73 -7.36 -4.49
CA ASP A 184 19.10 -6.96 -4.85
C ASP A 184 19.56 -5.80 -3.94
N ASP A 185 20.86 -5.58 -3.84
CA ASP A 185 21.42 -4.45 -3.06
C ASP A 185 20.90 -3.10 -3.57
N ARG A 186 20.65 -3.02 -4.88
CA ARG A 186 20.01 -1.90 -5.57
C ARG A 186 18.80 -2.38 -6.33
N PHE A 187 17.73 -1.63 -6.23
CA PHE A 187 16.46 -1.91 -6.91
C PHE A 187 15.76 -0.62 -7.29
N PHE A 188 14.74 -0.70 -8.13
CA PHE A 188 13.96 0.45 -8.55
C PHE A 188 12.58 0.45 -7.91
N ALA A 189 12.03 1.65 -7.64
CA ALA A 189 10.67 1.80 -7.15
C ALA A 189 10.02 3.09 -7.68
N PRO A 190 8.69 3.05 -8.00
CA PRO A 190 7.95 4.22 -8.45
C PRO A 190 7.66 5.18 -7.29
N HIS A 191 7.71 6.48 -7.60
CA HIS A 191 7.25 7.56 -6.75
C HIS A 191 6.39 8.55 -7.53
N SER A 192 5.34 9.06 -6.88
CA SER A 192 4.49 10.13 -7.40
C SER A 192 3.96 10.93 -6.21
N ARG A 193 4.69 11.96 -5.77
CA ARG A 193 4.36 12.72 -4.55
C ARG A 193 4.96 14.12 -4.54
N PHE A 194 4.32 15.03 -3.81
CA PHE A 194 4.78 16.40 -3.57
C PHE A 194 5.37 16.61 -2.17
N THR A 195 5.34 15.58 -1.33
CA THR A 195 5.85 15.64 0.04
C THR A 195 6.73 14.43 0.34
N GLU A 196 7.57 14.55 1.36
CA GLU A 196 8.44 13.48 1.84
C GLU A 196 8.49 13.39 3.36
N VAL A 197 8.93 12.26 3.87
CA VAL A 197 9.44 12.12 5.24
C VAL A 197 10.96 11.97 5.13
N ARG A 198 11.71 12.75 5.90
CA ARG A 198 13.18 12.76 5.82
C ARG A 198 13.79 11.60 6.60
N ALA A 199 14.85 11.04 6.06
CA ALA A 199 15.60 9.96 6.73
C ALA A 199 16.06 10.37 8.14
N ALA A 200 16.54 11.62 8.28
CA ALA A 200 17.00 12.13 9.57
C ALA A 200 15.89 12.20 10.64
N ASP A 201 14.64 12.48 10.25
CA ASP A 201 13.52 12.50 11.20
C ASP A 201 13.15 11.09 11.67
N ILE A 202 13.29 10.09 10.79
CA ILE A 202 13.09 8.68 11.15
C ILE A 202 14.23 8.18 12.05
N GLU A 203 15.47 8.47 11.69
CA GLU A 203 16.65 8.07 12.48
C GLU A 203 16.70 8.70 13.87
N ALA A 204 16.14 9.89 14.02
CA ALA A 204 16.03 10.55 15.32
C ALA A 204 15.00 9.87 16.24
N HIS A 205 14.09 9.04 15.72
CA HIS A 205 13.04 8.40 16.52
C HIS A 205 13.43 6.97 16.93
N PRO A 206 13.56 6.66 18.24
CA PRO A 206 14.10 5.39 18.73
C PRO A 206 13.26 4.15 18.38
N ALA A 207 11.97 4.34 18.11
CA ALA A 207 11.06 3.25 17.74
C ALA A 207 10.93 3.06 16.22
N LEU A 208 11.77 3.72 15.40
CA LEU A 208 11.74 3.60 13.95
C LEU A 208 13.08 3.08 13.40
N GLU A 209 13.03 2.35 12.30
CA GLU A 209 14.18 1.81 11.61
C GLU A 209 14.05 2.03 10.10
N LEU A 210 15.09 2.61 9.47
CA LEU A 210 15.20 2.70 8.01
C LEU A 210 15.57 1.34 7.42
N ILE A 211 14.88 0.95 6.34
CA ILE A 211 15.10 -0.32 5.65
C ILE A 211 15.70 -0.10 4.26
N ALA A 212 15.16 0.86 3.50
CA ALA A 212 15.62 1.17 2.15
C ALA A 212 15.48 2.67 1.87
N VAL A 213 16.46 3.23 1.17
CA VAL A 213 16.56 4.67 0.85
C VAL A 213 17.03 4.87 -0.58
N SER A 214 16.87 6.08 -1.10
CA SER A 214 17.38 6.56 -2.37
C SER A 214 18.07 7.89 -2.18
N ASP A 215 19.19 8.10 -2.86
CA ASP A 215 19.85 9.41 -2.91
C ASP A 215 18.99 10.45 -3.65
N GLU A 216 18.17 10.00 -4.61
CA GLU A 216 17.31 10.85 -5.43
C GLU A 216 15.91 11.02 -4.83
N ALA A 217 15.30 9.93 -4.34
CA ALA A 217 13.90 9.91 -3.91
C ALA A 217 13.71 9.81 -2.38
N GLY A 218 14.79 9.86 -1.60
CA GLY A 218 14.71 9.82 -0.15
C GLY A 218 14.28 8.44 0.39
N VAL A 219 13.49 8.42 1.46
CA VAL A 219 13.09 7.17 2.12
C VAL A 219 12.11 6.38 1.27
N TYR A 220 12.38 5.09 1.09
CA TYR A 220 11.44 4.16 0.48
C TYR A 220 10.69 3.34 1.50
N VAL A 221 11.40 2.70 2.44
CA VAL A 221 10.78 1.86 3.47
C VAL A 221 11.37 2.16 4.84
N ALA A 222 10.49 2.36 5.80
CA ALA A 222 10.78 2.33 7.21
C ALA A 222 9.82 1.37 7.93
N LYS A 223 10.17 0.93 9.12
CA LYS A 223 9.30 0.15 9.98
C LYS A 223 9.40 0.60 11.44
N SER A 224 8.39 0.26 12.22
CA SER A 224 8.47 0.34 13.67
C SER A 224 9.29 -0.81 14.27
N THR A 225 9.87 -0.57 15.44
CA THR A 225 10.56 -1.57 16.25
C THR A 225 9.75 -2.02 17.46
N ASP A 226 8.71 -1.27 17.80
CA ASP A 226 7.81 -1.48 18.96
C ASP A 226 6.42 -2.01 18.56
N SER A 227 6.16 -2.12 17.26
CA SER A 227 4.89 -2.59 16.72
C SER A 227 5.12 -3.30 15.36
N GLN A 228 4.04 -3.71 14.70
CA GLN A 228 4.08 -4.32 13.36
C GLN A 228 3.60 -3.33 12.28
N ASN A 229 4.06 -2.06 12.36
CA ASN A 229 3.77 -1.04 11.36
C ASN A 229 4.92 -0.91 10.35
N PHE A 230 4.56 -0.91 9.07
CA PHE A 230 5.47 -0.77 7.94
C PHE A 230 5.04 0.43 7.09
N PHE A 231 6.01 1.27 6.73
CA PHE A 231 5.79 2.52 6.00
C PHE A 231 6.55 2.48 4.68
N VAL A 232 5.83 2.39 3.57
CA VAL A 232 6.38 2.36 2.22
C VAL A 232 6.02 3.67 1.52
N PHE A 233 7.00 4.53 1.29
CA PHE A 233 6.78 5.90 0.78
C PHE A 233 6.70 5.99 -0.75
N GLY A 234 6.98 4.90 -1.45
CA GLY A 234 6.75 4.75 -2.90
C GLY A 234 5.48 3.97 -3.22
N HIS A 235 5.36 3.56 -4.47
CA HIS A 235 4.19 2.86 -5.01
C HIS A 235 4.54 1.46 -5.55
N PRO A 236 4.79 0.46 -4.69
CA PRO A 236 5.10 -0.90 -5.15
C PRO A 236 3.93 -1.57 -5.89
N GLU A 237 2.70 -1.08 -5.70
CA GLU A 237 1.51 -1.60 -6.34
C GLU A 237 1.37 -1.19 -7.81
N TYR A 238 2.00 -0.10 -8.25
CA TYR A 238 1.80 0.49 -9.58
C TYR A 238 2.05 -0.49 -10.72
N ASP A 239 1.14 -0.43 -11.70
CA ASP A 239 1.28 -1.09 -13.00
C ASP A 239 2.23 -0.31 -13.91
N ARG A 240 2.65 -0.97 -15.01
CA ARG A 240 3.55 -0.36 -15.99
C ARG A 240 3.05 1.00 -16.47
N GLU A 241 1.77 1.12 -16.78
CA GLU A 241 1.18 2.30 -17.39
C GLU A 241 0.74 3.39 -16.40
N THR A 242 0.84 3.15 -15.09
CA THR A 242 0.25 4.05 -14.09
C THR A 242 0.87 5.45 -14.14
N LEU A 243 2.21 5.56 -14.13
CA LEU A 243 2.88 6.86 -14.20
C LEU A 243 2.64 7.56 -15.55
N LYS A 244 2.53 6.80 -16.65
CA LYS A 244 2.16 7.34 -17.96
C LYS A 244 0.76 7.93 -17.93
N ALA A 245 -0.20 7.22 -17.37
CA ALA A 245 -1.58 7.71 -17.26
C ALA A 245 -1.67 8.96 -16.36
N GLU A 246 -0.88 9.03 -15.29
CA GLU A 246 -0.77 10.25 -14.47
C GLU A 246 -0.16 11.41 -15.26
N TYR A 247 0.93 11.16 -15.99
CA TYR A 247 1.59 12.16 -16.83
C TYR A 247 0.65 12.72 -17.90
N ASP A 248 0.02 11.85 -18.66
CA ASP A 248 -0.91 12.22 -19.74
C ASP A 248 -2.11 13.02 -19.18
N ARG A 249 -2.66 12.60 -18.03
CA ARG A 249 -3.73 13.31 -17.31
C ARG A 249 -3.31 14.73 -16.89
N ASP A 250 -2.12 14.87 -16.33
CA ASP A 250 -1.65 16.15 -15.77
C ASP A 250 -1.28 17.12 -16.91
N ILE A 251 -0.70 16.63 -18.02
CA ILE A 251 -0.49 17.39 -19.26
C ILE A 251 -1.84 17.85 -19.86
N ALA A 252 -2.83 16.95 -19.92
CA ALA A 252 -4.16 17.28 -20.45
C ALA A 252 -4.88 18.37 -19.62
N LYS A 253 -4.55 18.48 -18.32
CA LYS A 253 -5.02 19.56 -17.44
C LYS A 253 -4.22 20.86 -17.56
N GLY A 254 -3.22 20.92 -18.44
CA GLY A 254 -2.35 22.07 -18.64
C GLY A 254 -1.35 22.30 -17.51
N MET A 255 -1.06 21.30 -16.72
CA MET A 255 -0.05 21.36 -15.66
C MET A 255 1.36 21.32 -16.26
N SER A 256 2.27 22.15 -15.74
CA SER A 256 3.69 22.02 -16.02
C SER A 256 4.26 20.90 -15.16
N ILE A 257 4.46 19.72 -15.76
CA ILE A 257 4.99 18.54 -15.09
C ILE A 257 6.17 17.98 -15.88
N ALA A 258 7.20 17.53 -15.19
CA ALA A 258 8.34 16.86 -15.81
C ALA A 258 7.94 15.46 -16.32
N VAL A 259 8.65 14.98 -17.35
CA VAL A 259 8.58 13.57 -17.75
C VAL A 259 8.98 12.70 -16.55
N PRO A 260 8.26 11.60 -16.26
CA PRO A 260 8.65 10.71 -15.17
C PRO A 260 10.08 10.20 -15.32
N ALA A 261 10.93 10.49 -14.33
CA ALA A 261 12.36 10.12 -14.37
C ALA A 261 12.56 8.60 -14.43
N HIS A 262 13.54 8.15 -15.24
CA HIS A 262 13.93 6.72 -15.35
C HIS A 262 12.80 5.76 -15.74
N TYR A 263 11.75 6.26 -16.35
CA TYR A 263 10.54 5.49 -16.64
C TYR A 263 10.38 5.17 -18.12
N PHE A 264 10.55 6.14 -18.99
CA PHE A 264 10.57 5.92 -20.44
C PHE A 264 11.98 5.65 -20.94
N PRO A 265 12.18 4.77 -21.96
CA PRO A 265 13.47 4.64 -22.61
C PRO A 265 13.93 5.99 -23.18
N ASP A 266 15.17 6.40 -22.84
CA ASP A 266 15.78 7.67 -23.23
C ASP A 266 14.97 8.93 -22.82
N ASP A 267 14.13 8.80 -21.77
CA ASP A 267 13.20 9.84 -21.29
C ASP A 267 12.20 10.33 -22.34
N ASP A 268 11.93 9.51 -23.38
CA ASP A 268 11.00 9.83 -24.46
C ASP A 268 9.58 9.32 -24.15
N PRO A 269 8.61 10.22 -23.82
CA PRO A 269 7.25 9.82 -23.45
C PRO A 269 6.42 9.26 -24.62
N SER A 270 6.94 9.30 -25.86
CA SER A 270 6.33 8.64 -27.02
C SER A 270 6.63 7.14 -27.08
N ARG A 271 7.58 6.65 -26.28
CA ARG A 271 7.97 5.24 -26.20
C ARG A 271 7.21 4.52 -25.08
N GLU A 272 7.06 3.20 -25.23
CA GLU A 272 6.45 2.37 -24.20
C GLU A 272 7.33 2.33 -22.93
N PRO A 273 6.75 2.49 -21.73
CA PRO A 273 7.51 2.44 -20.49
C PRO A 273 8.04 1.05 -20.19
N VAL A 274 9.12 0.99 -19.41
CA VAL A 274 9.77 -0.26 -19.00
C VAL A 274 9.62 -0.45 -17.50
N SER A 275 9.02 -1.59 -17.10
CA SER A 275 8.90 -1.94 -15.68
C SER A 275 10.21 -2.50 -15.15
N THR A 276 10.80 -1.83 -14.17
CA THR A 276 12.04 -2.25 -13.50
C THR A 276 11.84 -2.55 -12.01
N TRP A 277 10.61 -2.44 -11.50
CA TRP A 277 10.28 -2.58 -10.07
C TRP A 277 9.41 -3.79 -9.71
N PHE A 278 8.81 -4.49 -10.68
CA PHE A 278 7.79 -5.51 -10.42
C PHE A 278 8.27 -6.64 -9.50
N SER A 279 9.52 -7.11 -9.69
CA SER A 279 10.06 -8.22 -8.88
C SER A 279 10.24 -7.84 -7.43
N CYS A 280 10.88 -6.70 -7.14
CA CYS A 280 11.07 -6.22 -5.78
C CYS A 280 9.75 -5.81 -5.12
N ALA A 281 8.85 -5.18 -5.88
CA ALA A 281 7.51 -4.88 -5.41
C ALA A 281 6.75 -6.15 -5.02
N GLN A 282 6.81 -7.21 -5.83
CA GLN A 282 6.18 -8.49 -5.50
C GLN A 282 6.80 -9.12 -4.27
N LEU A 283 8.12 -9.10 -4.14
CA LEU A 283 8.82 -9.61 -2.96
C LEU A 283 8.43 -8.84 -1.69
N LEU A 284 8.26 -7.52 -1.75
CA LEU A 284 7.83 -6.71 -0.61
C LEU A 284 6.52 -7.23 -0.02
N TYR A 285 5.49 -7.39 -0.86
CA TYR A 285 4.18 -7.90 -0.42
C TYR A 285 4.25 -9.35 0.05
N THR A 286 4.97 -10.21 -0.67
CA THR A 286 5.14 -11.61 -0.29
C THR A 286 5.88 -11.76 1.04
N ASN A 287 6.94 -10.96 1.26
CA ASN A 287 7.70 -10.96 2.50
C ASN A 287 6.87 -10.42 3.67
N TRP A 288 6.11 -9.34 3.47
CA TRP A 288 5.20 -8.81 4.47
C TRP A 288 4.16 -9.86 4.88
N LEU A 289 3.46 -10.47 3.90
CA LEU A 289 2.49 -11.52 4.16
C LEU A 289 3.10 -12.73 4.88
N ASN A 290 4.29 -13.18 4.46
CA ASN A 290 4.90 -14.38 5.01
C ASN A 290 5.50 -14.16 6.39
N TYR A 291 6.31 -13.12 6.57
CA TYR A 291 7.12 -12.94 7.78
C TYR A 291 6.45 -12.12 8.86
N TYR A 292 5.54 -11.22 8.50
CA TYR A 292 4.95 -10.25 9.43
C TYR A 292 3.43 -10.37 9.58
N VAL A 293 2.80 -11.16 8.71
CA VAL A 293 1.39 -11.51 8.85
C VAL A 293 1.26 -12.98 9.22
N TYR A 294 1.66 -13.90 8.34
CA TYR A 294 1.43 -15.34 8.53
C TYR A 294 2.22 -15.94 9.69
N GLN A 295 3.55 -15.72 9.73
CA GLN A 295 4.41 -16.41 10.72
C GLN A 295 4.28 -15.85 12.13
N THR A 296 3.84 -14.61 12.29
CA THR A 296 3.78 -13.93 13.59
C THR A 296 2.36 -13.74 14.12
N THR A 297 1.33 -13.91 13.27
CA THR A 297 -0.07 -13.86 13.73
C THR A 297 -0.34 -14.96 14.78
N PRO A 298 -0.94 -14.62 15.93
CA PRO A 298 -1.32 -15.62 16.92
C PRO A 298 -2.38 -16.57 16.34
N TYR A 299 -2.36 -17.84 16.74
CA TYR A 299 -3.35 -18.81 16.29
C TYR A 299 -4.80 -18.36 16.59
N ASP A 300 -4.99 -17.74 17.75
CA ASP A 300 -6.24 -17.07 18.12
C ASP A 300 -6.15 -15.58 17.72
N ILE A 301 -6.82 -15.21 16.62
CA ILE A 301 -6.80 -13.86 16.06
C ILE A 301 -7.37 -12.79 17.02
N THR A 302 -8.18 -13.16 17.99
CA THR A 302 -8.67 -12.21 19.01
C THR A 302 -7.55 -11.64 19.89
N ARG A 303 -6.34 -12.23 19.82
CA ARG A 303 -5.12 -11.74 20.45
C ARG A 303 -4.26 -10.86 19.54
N ALA A 304 -4.74 -10.50 18.35
CA ALA A 304 -4.06 -9.56 17.47
C ALA A 304 -3.79 -8.24 18.21
N GLY A 305 -2.59 -7.65 18.00
CA GLY A 305 -2.17 -6.44 18.73
C GLY A 305 -1.56 -6.67 20.12
N GLN A 306 -1.61 -7.89 20.65
CA GLN A 306 -0.85 -8.24 21.84
C GLN A 306 0.53 -8.74 21.41
N LEU A 307 1.55 -7.89 21.55
CA LEU A 307 2.93 -8.33 21.36
C LEU A 307 3.27 -9.32 22.49
N SER A 308 3.68 -10.53 22.11
CA SER A 308 4.19 -11.55 23.03
C SER A 308 5.63 -11.25 23.46
#